data_1b06384e675abee82ca1426df54b3bbf
#
_entry.id   1b06384e675abee82ca1426df54b3bbf
#
_cell.length_a   1.000
_cell.length_b   1.000
_cell.length_c   1.000
_cell.angle_alpha   90.00
_cell.angle_beta   90.00
_cell.angle_gamma   90.00
#
_symmetry.space_group_name_H-M   'P 1'
#
loop_
_entity.id
_entity.type
_entity.pdbx_description
1 polymer ?
#
loop_
_entity_poly.entity_id
_entity_poly.type
_entity_poly.pdbx_seq_one_letter_code
_entity_poly.pdbx_strand_id
1 'polypeptide(L)'
;MGGSMKKIKYRNVRQYFSYRRIQQKAGESGAACTPQGYAGIFGAVMVITVLTRWFYRLQPIWIFMVMAAGILCIPAVTAAYFSGKEKKKKFHDVDVYIHQMIYSFERQPKILTALEDTLKVTDHKMKNCIIAAIQEMQYGTTKDVYRMALKNIEKEYACSRITTLHTFLTQVEEKGGEYKSSLEILRCDADHWVKRVYQFQEEIRRIKQTTAIGVVLSFLMASVS
;
A
#
# COMPACT_ATOMS: atom_id res chain seq x y z
N MET A 1 -11.26 -5.76 13.76
CA MET A 1 -11.82 -4.87 12.71
C MET A 1 -11.74 -5.60 11.38
N GLY A 2 -12.85 -6.22 10.97
CA GLY A 2 -12.94 -7.03 9.75
C GLY A 2 -13.04 -6.14 8.52
N GLY A 3 -11.95 -5.98 7.80
CA GLY A 3 -11.97 -5.43 6.46
C GLY A 3 -12.67 -6.40 5.52
N SER A 4 -13.89 -6.06 5.11
CA SER A 4 -14.66 -6.79 4.11
C SER A 4 -13.84 -6.90 2.82
N MET A 5 -13.26 -8.07 2.59
CA MET A 5 -12.72 -8.41 1.27
C MET A 5 -13.89 -8.46 0.29
N LYS A 6 -14.07 -7.40 -0.52
CA LYS A 6 -14.96 -7.43 -1.67
C LYS A 6 -14.53 -8.60 -2.57
N LYS A 7 -15.25 -9.73 -2.51
CA LYS A 7 -15.10 -10.84 -3.45
C LYS A 7 -15.33 -10.30 -4.86
N ILE A 8 -14.26 -10.18 -5.62
CA ILE A 8 -14.32 -9.75 -7.02
C ILE A 8 -14.89 -10.94 -7.80
N LYS A 9 -16.18 -10.86 -8.15
CA LYS A 9 -16.88 -11.86 -8.95
C LYS A 9 -16.38 -11.69 -10.40
N TYR A 10 -15.46 -12.52 -10.83
CA TYR A 10 -15.02 -12.57 -12.23
C TYR A 10 -16.12 -13.17 -13.10
N ARG A 11 -16.68 -12.37 -13.97
CA ARG A 11 -17.82 -12.79 -14.82
C ARG A 11 -17.39 -13.49 -16.11
N ASN A 12 -16.11 -13.38 -16.53
CA ASN A 12 -15.55 -14.06 -17.70
C ASN A 12 -14.04 -14.30 -17.52
N VAL A 13 -13.55 -15.46 -17.97
CA VAL A 13 -12.12 -15.85 -17.95
C VAL A 13 -11.24 -14.85 -18.68
N ARG A 14 -11.71 -14.25 -19.79
CA ARG A 14 -11.03 -13.17 -20.52
C ARG A 14 -10.76 -11.92 -19.65
N GLN A 15 -11.63 -11.61 -18.69
CA GLN A 15 -11.45 -10.47 -17.79
C GLN A 15 -10.44 -10.78 -16.67
N TYR A 16 -10.22 -12.05 -16.36
CA TYR A 16 -9.25 -12.50 -15.38
C TYR A 16 -7.82 -12.28 -15.86
N PHE A 17 -7.56 -12.52 -17.15
CA PHE A 17 -6.25 -12.36 -17.80
C PHE A 17 -6.04 -10.99 -18.46
N SER A 18 -6.98 -10.05 -18.35
CA SER A 18 -6.88 -8.74 -19.02
C SER A 18 -5.76 -7.89 -18.43
N TYR A 19 -4.68 -7.74 -19.21
CA TYR A 19 -3.54 -6.85 -18.90
C TYR A 19 -3.99 -5.42 -18.61
N ARG A 20 -4.99 -4.88 -19.33
CA ARG A 20 -5.54 -3.53 -19.08
C ARG A 20 -6.08 -3.33 -17.67
N ARG A 21 -6.72 -4.34 -17.06
CA ARG A 21 -7.20 -4.26 -15.67
C ARG A 21 -6.06 -4.32 -14.65
N ILE A 22 -5.05 -5.15 -14.93
CA ILE A 22 -3.84 -5.23 -14.09
C ILE A 22 -3.08 -3.91 -14.17
N GLN A 23 -2.98 -3.34 -15.38
CA GLN A 23 -2.36 -2.04 -15.61
C GLN A 23 -3.15 -0.89 -14.97
N GLN A 24 -4.48 -0.92 -14.98
CA GLN A 24 -5.33 0.09 -14.34
C GLN A 24 -5.14 0.08 -12.82
N LYS A 25 -5.13 -1.11 -12.19
CA LYS A 25 -4.80 -1.27 -10.77
C LYS A 25 -3.34 -0.92 -10.44
N ALA A 26 -2.42 -1.24 -11.33
CA ALA A 26 -1.01 -0.87 -11.18
C ALA A 26 -0.79 0.64 -11.36
N GLY A 27 -1.53 1.30 -12.27
CA GLY A 27 -1.49 2.74 -12.48
C GLY A 27 -2.00 3.52 -11.26
N GLU A 28 -3.06 3.05 -10.62
CA GLU A 28 -3.56 3.60 -9.35
C GLU A 28 -2.52 3.47 -8.21
N SER A 29 -1.65 2.47 -8.28
CA SER A 29 -0.57 2.21 -7.30
C SER A 29 0.73 2.96 -7.62
N GLY A 30 0.81 3.73 -8.73
CA GLY A 30 2.04 4.37 -9.19
C GLY A 30 3.16 3.39 -9.55
N ALA A 31 2.85 2.10 -9.69
CA ALA A 31 3.78 1.08 -10.15
C ALA A 31 3.51 0.83 -11.63
N ALA A 32 4.43 1.24 -12.50
CA ALA A 32 4.37 0.86 -13.90
C ALA A 32 4.50 -0.66 -14.01
N CYS A 33 3.39 -1.35 -14.28
CA CYS A 33 3.44 -2.73 -14.71
C CYS A 33 3.98 -2.71 -16.13
N THR A 34 5.31 -2.82 -16.27
CA THR A 34 5.91 -2.92 -17.60
C THR A 34 5.49 -4.24 -18.23
N PRO A 35 5.14 -4.26 -19.53
CA PRO A 35 4.79 -5.48 -20.24
C PRO A 35 5.94 -6.51 -20.18
N GLN A 36 7.19 -6.04 -20.05
CA GLN A 36 8.37 -6.87 -19.84
C GLN A 36 8.34 -7.64 -18.52
N GLY A 37 7.89 -7.01 -17.41
CA GLY A 37 7.77 -7.69 -16.11
C GLY A 37 6.71 -8.80 -16.14
N TYR A 38 5.58 -8.56 -16.84
CA TYR A 38 4.55 -9.57 -17.02
C TYR A 38 5.01 -10.73 -17.91
N ALA A 39 5.70 -10.44 -19.01
CA ALA A 39 6.33 -11.45 -19.87
C ALA A 39 7.42 -12.25 -19.14
N GLY A 40 8.18 -11.62 -18.25
CA GLY A 40 9.18 -12.28 -17.42
C GLY A 40 8.60 -13.33 -16.48
N ILE A 41 7.42 -13.07 -15.89
CA ILE A 41 6.71 -14.05 -15.05
C ILE A 41 6.28 -15.28 -15.87
N PHE A 42 5.75 -15.06 -17.08
CA PHE A 42 5.41 -16.15 -18.00
C PHE A 42 6.65 -16.97 -18.40
N GLY A 43 7.75 -16.28 -18.72
CA GLY A 43 9.03 -16.91 -19.01
C GLY A 43 9.54 -17.78 -17.86
N ALA A 44 9.48 -17.27 -16.64
CA ALA A 44 9.87 -18.02 -15.44
C ALA A 44 9.02 -19.29 -15.23
N VAL A 45 7.71 -19.21 -15.42
CA VAL A 45 6.82 -20.39 -15.34
C VAL A 45 7.17 -21.43 -16.39
N MET A 46 7.46 -21.01 -17.62
CA MET A 46 7.88 -21.90 -18.70
C MET A 46 9.22 -22.60 -18.40
N VAL A 47 10.20 -21.85 -17.91
CA VAL A 47 11.51 -22.41 -17.54
C VAL A 47 11.37 -23.43 -16.42
N ILE A 48 10.59 -23.11 -15.36
CA ILE A 48 10.35 -24.02 -14.25
C ILE A 48 9.67 -25.31 -14.75
N THR A 49 8.69 -25.20 -15.66
CA THR A 49 7.99 -26.36 -16.21
C THR A 49 8.94 -27.26 -17.02
N VAL A 50 9.82 -26.66 -17.83
CA VAL A 50 10.83 -27.41 -18.61
C VAL A 50 11.83 -28.10 -17.70
N LEU A 51 12.32 -27.42 -16.65
CA LEU A 51 13.22 -28.01 -15.66
C LEU A 51 12.55 -29.17 -14.92
N THR A 52 11.27 -29.01 -14.53
CA THR A 52 10.51 -30.08 -13.88
C THR A 52 10.41 -31.33 -14.78
N ARG A 53 10.16 -31.15 -16.09
CA ARG A 53 10.13 -32.25 -17.04
C ARG A 53 11.49 -32.97 -17.11
N TRP A 54 12.58 -32.21 -17.18
CA TRP A 54 13.91 -32.74 -17.32
C TRP A 54 14.34 -33.59 -16.09
N PHE A 55 14.00 -33.10 -14.90
CA PHE A 55 14.32 -33.77 -13.64
C PHE A 55 13.47 -35.03 -13.39
N TYR A 56 12.14 -34.92 -13.57
CA TYR A 56 11.22 -35.96 -13.14
C TYR A 56 10.81 -36.96 -14.25
N ARG A 57 11.27 -36.77 -15.47
CA ARG A 57 10.86 -37.60 -16.63
C ARG A 57 9.33 -37.86 -16.72
N LEU A 58 8.53 -36.87 -16.33
CA LEU A 58 7.10 -36.97 -16.23
C LEU A 58 6.43 -37.23 -17.59
N GLN A 59 5.33 -37.99 -17.56
CA GLN A 59 4.48 -38.16 -18.73
C GLN A 59 3.90 -36.80 -19.16
N PRO A 60 3.71 -36.57 -20.47
CA PRO A 60 3.32 -35.25 -21.00
C PRO A 60 2.02 -34.71 -20.41
N ILE A 61 1.10 -35.58 -19.97
CA ILE A 61 -0.18 -35.17 -19.39
C ILE A 61 -0.03 -34.39 -18.07
N TRP A 62 0.90 -34.82 -17.21
CA TRP A 62 1.20 -34.15 -15.95
C TRP A 62 1.82 -32.77 -16.15
N ILE A 63 2.60 -32.61 -17.21
CA ILE A 63 3.23 -31.33 -17.57
C ILE A 63 2.16 -30.33 -17.98
N PHE A 64 1.17 -30.73 -18.77
CA PHE A 64 0.04 -29.88 -19.14
C PHE A 64 -0.75 -29.43 -17.90
N MET A 65 -0.99 -30.31 -16.92
CA MET A 65 -1.68 -29.94 -15.67
C MET A 65 -0.88 -28.92 -14.85
N VAL A 66 0.42 -29.13 -14.67
CA VAL A 66 1.29 -28.18 -13.93
C VAL A 66 1.37 -26.84 -14.64
N MET A 67 1.50 -26.83 -15.96
CA MET A 67 1.54 -25.61 -16.77
C MET A 67 0.21 -24.84 -16.69
N ALA A 68 -0.92 -25.53 -16.79
CA ALA A 68 -2.25 -24.91 -16.66
C ALA A 68 -2.47 -24.31 -15.26
N ALA A 69 -2.08 -25.02 -14.21
CA ALA A 69 -2.15 -24.53 -12.83
C ALA A 69 -1.24 -23.30 -12.63
N GLY A 70 0.00 -23.33 -13.15
CA GLY A 70 0.92 -22.18 -13.10
C GLY A 70 0.35 -20.95 -13.78
N ILE A 71 -0.20 -21.08 -14.98
CA ILE A 71 -0.81 -19.98 -15.74
C ILE A 71 -2.02 -19.40 -14.98
N LEU A 72 -2.85 -20.24 -14.38
CA LEU A 72 -4.00 -19.80 -13.57
C LEU A 72 -3.58 -19.00 -12.33
N CYS A 73 -2.44 -19.31 -11.73
CA CYS A 73 -1.93 -18.61 -10.55
C CYS A 73 -1.31 -17.24 -10.86
N ILE A 74 -0.84 -16.98 -12.09
CA ILE A 74 -0.16 -15.73 -12.45
C ILE A 74 -0.97 -14.48 -12.09
N PRO A 75 -2.26 -14.32 -12.47
CA PRO A 75 -3.00 -13.11 -12.14
C PRO A 75 -3.26 -12.94 -10.64
N ALA A 76 -3.37 -14.05 -9.89
CA ALA A 76 -3.54 -14.00 -8.44
C ALA A 76 -2.26 -13.50 -7.75
N VAL A 77 -1.11 -14.02 -8.14
CA VAL A 77 0.21 -13.63 -7.60
C VAL A 77 0.52 -12.18 -7.95
N THR A 78 0.31 -11.76 -9.19
CA THR A 78 0.54 -10.38 -9.61
C THR A 78 -0.39 -9.40 -8.87
N ALA A 79 -1.67 -9.71 -8.73
CA ALA A 79 -2.62 -8.87 -7.97
C ALA A 79 -2.21 -8.76 -6.49
N ALA A 80 -1.77 -9.84 -5.86
CA ALA A 80 -1.28 -9.84 -4.48
C ALA A 80 0.01 -9.00 -4.32
N TYR A 81 0.92 -9.09 -5.29
CA TYR A 81 2.17 -8.33 -5.28
C TYR A 81 1.91 -6.82 -5.37
N PHE A 82 1.07 -6.37 -6.32
CA PHE A 82 0.74 -4.96 -6.50
C PHE A 82 -0.04 -4.40 -5.31
N SER A 83 -1.01 -5.14 -4.79
CA SER A 83 -1.74 -4.74 -3.57
C SER A 83 -0.83 -4.57 -2.36
N GLY A 84 0.18 -5.43 -2.22
CA GLY A 84 1.18 -5.30 -1.15
C GLY A 84 2.06 -4.04 -1.29
N LYS A 85 2.46 -3.71 -2.52
CA LYS A 85 3.27 -2.53 -2.81
C LYS A 85 2.48 -1.23 -2.59
N GLU A 86 1.21 -1.19 -2.99
CA GLU A 86 0.32 -0.06 -2.75
C GLU A 86 0.13 0.22 -1.26
N LYS A 87 -0.14 -0.83 -0.47
CA LYS A 87 -0.27 -0.69 0.99
C LYS A 87 0.98 -0.13 1.65
N LYS A 88 2.17 -0.57 1.22
CA LYS A 88 3.44 -0.04 1.73
C LYS A 88 3.62 1.44 1.39
N LYS A 89 3.28 1.84 0.15
CA LYS A 89 3.39 3.23 -0.29
C LYS A 89 2.40 4.11 0.49
N LYS A 90 1.13 3.71 0.58
CA LYS A 90 0.13 4.44 1.39
C LYS A 90 0.56 4.58 2.86
N PHE A 91 1.14 3.53 3.44
CA PHE A 91 1.67 3.60 4.79
C PHE A 91 2.80 4.62 4.92
N HIS A 92 3.75 4.59 3.99
CA HIS A 92 4.86 5.55 3.97
C HIS A 92 4.37 6.99 3.80
N ASP A 93 3.41 7.24 2.89
CA ASP A 93 2.82 8.56 2.68
C ASP A 93 2.15 9.08 3.97
N VAL A 94 1.44 8.21 4.70
CA VAL A 94 0.79 8.54 5.98
C VAL A 94 1.82 8.82 7.07
N ASP A 95 2.89 8.04 7.15
CA ASP A 95 3.99 8.21 8.09
C ASP A 95 4.65 9.58 7.91
N VAL A 96 5.10 9.89 6.70
CA VAL A 96 5.71 11.18 6.36
C VAL A 96 4.75 12.34 6.64
N TYR A 97 3.47 12.19 6.27
CA TYR A 97 2.46 13.21 6.48
C TYR A 97 2.25 13.54 7.97
N ILE A 98 2.04 12.53 8.81
CA ILE A 98 1.78 12.73 10.24
C ILE A 98 2.97 13.41 10.92
N HIS A 99 4.18 12.90 10.71
CA HIS A 99 5.37 13.44 11.35
C HIS A 99 5.68 14.87 10.90
N GLN A 100 5.55 15.15 9.61
CA GLN A 100 5.79 16.49 9.09
C GLN A 100 4.73 17.50 9.56
N MET A 101 3.46 17.10 9.59
CA MET A 101 2.38 17.94 10.12
C MET A 101 2.60 18.28 11.59
N ILE A 102 2.95 17.31 12.43
CA ILE A 102 3.27 17.51 13.85
C ILE A 102 4.45 18.46 13.99
N TYR A 103 5.55 18.19 13.27
CA TYR A 103 6.77 19.00 13.33
C TYR A 103 6.54 20.46 12.93
N SER A 104 5.83 20.69 11.82
CA SER A 104 5.53 22.03 11.35
C SER A 104 4.57 22.79 12.28
N PHE A 105 3.55 22.09 12.78
CA PHE A 105 2.57 22.71 13.70
C PHE A 105 3.16 23.03 15.06
N GLU A 106 4.12 22.25 15.55
CA GLU A 106 4.87 22.54 16.78
C GLU A 106 5.65 23.86 16.70
N ARG A 107 6.20 24.15 15.52
CA ARG A 107 6.94 25.40 15.26
C ARG A 107 5.99 26.59 15.09
N GLN A 108 4.91 26.38 14.37
CA GLN A 108 3.92 27.41 14.09
C GLN A 108 2.51 26.76 14.09
N PRO A 109 1.68 27.08 15.10
CA PRO A 109 0.38 26.43 15.27
C PRO A 109 -0.67 26.95 14.29
N LYS A 110 -0.42 26.73 12.99
CA LYS A 110 -1.31 27.05 11.88
C LYS A 110 -1.38 25.86 10.92
N ILE A 111 -2.58 25.36 10.69
CA ILE A 111 -2.81 24.19 9.81
C ILE A 111 -2.37 24.49 8.38
N LEU A 112 -2.69 25.68 7.87
CA LEU A 112 -2.31 26.05 6.51
C LEU A 112 -0.78 26.01 6.31
N THR A 113 -0.02 26.62 7.21
CA THR A 113 1.46 26.61 7.16
C THR A 113 2.01 25.21 7.30
N ALA A 114 1.44 24.39 8.19
CA ALA A 114 1.85 23.00 8.37
C ALA A 114 1.60 22.17 7.10
N LEU A 115 0.48 22.39 6.40
CA LEU A 115 0.20 21.74 5.10
C LEU A 115 1.18 22.20 4.00
N GLU A 116 1.49 23.49 3.92
CA GLU A 116 2.45 24.01 2.95
C GLU A 116 3.86 23.44 3.15
N ASP A 117 4.30 23.29 4.38
CA ASP A 117 5.58 22.63 4.69
C ASP A 117 5.53 21.14 4.38
N THR A 118 4.43 20.48 4.69
CA THR A 118 4.23 19.05 4.39
C THR A 118 4.19 18.79 2.88
N LEU A 119 3.66 19.74 2.10
CA LEU A 119 3.64 19.67 0.64
C LEU A 119 5.05 19.57 0.03
N LYS A 120 6.06 20.13 0.65
CA LYS A 120 7.45 20.14 0.16
C LYS A 120 8.12 18.77 0.25
N VAL A 121 7.69 17.93 1.20
CA VAL A 121 8.31 16.63 1.48
C VAL A 121 7.44 15.44 1.05
N THR A 122 6.18 15.69 0.69
CA THR A 122 5.26 14.63 0.24
C THR A 122 5.25 14.48 -1.27
N ASP A 123 5.04 13.25 -1.73
CA ASP A 123 5.03 12.88 -3.15
C ASP A 123 3.65 12.47 -3.67
N HIS A 124 3.50 12.53 -4.99
CA HIS A 124 2.41 11.95 -5.78
C HIS A 124 0.99 12.21 -5.24
N LYS A 125 0.34 11.16 -4.72
CA LYS A 125 -1.08 11.17 -4.37
C LYS A 125 -1.37 12.02 -3.14
N MET A 126 -0.53 11.93 -2.11
CA MET A 126 -0.62 12.76 -0.91
C MET A 126 -0.46 14.23 -1.26
N LYS A 127 0.50 14.56 -2.12
CA LYS A 127 0.72 15.92 -2.62
C LYS A 127 -0.54 16.52 -3.24
N ASN A 128 -1.22 15.77 -4.10
CA ASN A 128 -2.46 16.23 -4.73
C ASN A 128 -3.59 16.46 -3.72
N CYS A 129 -3.72 15.59 -2.71
CA CYS A 129 -4.70 15.76 -1.65
C CYS A 129 -4.40 17.00 -0.80
N ILE A 130 -3.13 17.28 -0.50
CA ILE A 130 -2.70 18.47 0.25
C ILE A 130 -2.97 19.74 -0.56
N ILE A 131 -2.64 19.76 -1.86
CA ILE A 131 -2.92 20.91 -2.74
C ILE A 131 -4.43 21.21 -2.75
N ALA A 132 -5.27 20.20 -2.91
CA ALA A 132 -6.71 20.36 -2.89
C ALA A 132 -7.20 20.92 -1.52
N ALA A 133 -6.65 20.45 -0.42
CA ALA A 133 -6.97 20.93 0.91
C ALA A 133 -6.56 22.41 1.12
N ILE A 134 -5.36 22.79 0.67
CA ILE A 134 -4.88 24.18 0.73
C ILE A 134 -5.79 25.10 -0.09
N GLN A 135 -6.14 24.69 -1.31
CA GLN A 135 -7.05 25.47 -2.16
C GLN A 135 -8.42 25.64 -1.51
N GLU A 136 -8.98 24.58 -0.92
CA GLU A 136 -10.27 24.65 -0.23
C GLU A 136 -10.21 25.58 0.99
N MET A 137 -9.07 25.60 1.73
CA MET A 137 -8.88 26.53 2.86
C MET A 137 -8.73 27.98 2.41
N GLN A 138 -8.09 28.24 1.26
CA GLN A 138 -7.86 29.60 0.76
C GLN A 138 -9.11 30.22 0.15
N TYR A 139 -9.97 29.42 -0.51
CA TYR A 139 -11.15 29.89 -1.23
C TYR A 139 -12.46 29.58 -0.53
N GLY A 140 -12.45 28.77 0.51
CA GLY A 140 -13.66 28.39 1.23
C GLY A 140 -14.20 29.51 2.11
N THR A 141 -15.52 29.71 2.08
CA THR A 141 -16.24 30.75 2.85
C THR A 141 -16.99 30.20 4.04
N THR A 142 -16.89 28.93 4.34
CA THR A 142 -17.67 28.22 5.35
C THR A 142 -16.98 28.26 6.72
N LYS A 143 -17.74 28.30 7.81
CA LYS A 143 -17.21 28.30 9.19
C LYS A 143 -16.36 27.06 9.52
N ASP A 144 -16.60 25.92 8.86
CA ASP A 144 -15.90 24.66 9.07
C ASP A 144 -14.89 24.34 7.93
N VAL A 145 -14.27 25.37 7.33
CA VAL A 145 -13.38 25.22 6.16
C VAL A 145 -12.26 24.21 6.43
N TYR A 146 -11.58 24.30 7.58
CA TYR A 146 -10.48 23.39 7.93
C TYR A 146 -10.93 21.94 7.96
N ARG A 147 -12.06 21.65 8.60
CA ARG A 147 -12.61 20.29 8.70
C ARG A 147 -13.00 19.73 7.33
N MET A 148 -13.61 20.55 6.47
CA MET A 148 -14.02 20.11 5.13
C MET A 148 -12.81 19.85 4.23
N ALA A 149 -11.84 20.75 4.22
CA ALA A 149 -10.62 20.62 3.43
C ALA A 149 -9.80 19.37 3.81
N LEU A 150 -9.65 19.09 5.10
CA LEU A 150 -8.91 17.93 5.59
C LEU A 150 -9.63 16.59 5.34
N LYS A 151 -10.97 16.62 5.20
CA LYS A 151 -11.79 15.41 5.00
C LYS A 151 -11.45 14.64 3.73
N ASN A 152 -10.96 15.31 2.70
CA ASN A 152 -10.52 14.64 1.46
C ASN A 152 -9.30 13.76 1.72
N ILE A 153 -8.33 14.21 2.52
CA ILE A 153 -7.15 13.43 2.92
C ILE A 153 -7.58 12.23 3.77
N GLU A 154 -8.47 12.44 4.74
CA GLU A 154 -8.99 11.38 5.61
C GLU A 154 -9.71 10.28 4.83
N LYS A 155 -10.53 10.66 3.83
CA LYS A 155 -11.28 9.74 2.99
C LYS A 155 -10.37 8.90 2.09
N GLU A 156 -9.34 9.52 1.52
CA GLU A 156 -8.42 8.83 0.60
C GLU A 156 -7.53 7.82 1.31
N TYR A 157 -7.01 8.19 2.47
CA TYR A 157 -6.08 7.33 3.22
C TYR A 157 -6.77 6.43 4.25
N ALA A 158 -8.01 6.77 4.67
CA ALA A 158 -8.84 6.00 5.61
C ALA A 158 -8.07 5.56 6.88
N CYS A 159 -7.22 6.46 7.40
CA CYS A 159 -6.38 6.23 8.58
C CYS A 159 -6.92 6.99 9.78
N SER A 160 -7.30 6.29 10.83
CA SER A 160 -7.83 6.91 12.06
C SER A 160 -6.87 7.88 12.72
N ARG A 161 -5.56 7.67 12.59
CA ARG A 161 -4.54 8.58 13.15
C ARG A 161 -4.51 9.93 12.45
N ILE A 162 -4.70 9.95 11.13
CA ILE A 162 -4.86 11.21 10.38
C ILE A 162 -6.09 11.95 10.91
N THR A 163 -7.23 11.28 11.06
CA THR A 163 -8.46 11.89 11.56
C THR A 163 -8.28 12.44 13.00
N THR A 164 -7.63 11.68 13.87
CA THR A 164 -7.33 12.14 15.24
C THR A 164 -6.41 13.35 15.23
N LEU A 165 -5.34 13.34 14.41
CA LEU A 165 -4.43 14.48 14.26
C LEU A 165 -5.18 15.71 13.75
N HIS A 166 -5.96 15.58 12.66
CA HIS A 166 -6.73 16.70 12.10
C HIS A 166 -7.72 17.30 13.09
N THR A 167 -8.43 16.45 13.82
CA THR A 167 -9.37 16.90 14.85
C THR A 167 -8.65 17.69 15.94
N PHE A 168 -7.51 17.19 16.38
CA PHE A 168 -6.70 17.89 17.38
C PHE A 168 -6.16 19.24 16.88
N LEU A 169 -5.55 19.26 15.67
CA LEU A 169 -5.00 20.48 15.09
C LEU A 169 -6.08 21.56 14.89
N THR A 170 -7.24 21.17 14.36
CA THR A 170 -8.38 22.06 14.19
C THR A 170 -8.86 22.63 15.53
N GLN A 171 -8.95 21.79 16.56
CA GLN A 171 -9.34 22.25 17.89
C GLN A 171 -8.35 23.24 18.49
N VAL A 172 -7.03 23.01 18.31
CA VAL A 172 -6.00 23.93 18.79
C VAL A 172 -6.04 25.25 18.05
N GLU A 173 -6.21 25.25 16.72
CA GLU A 173 -6.27 26.47 15.93
C GLU A 173 -7.52 27.31 16.23
N GLU A 174 -8.68 26.65 16.47
CA GLU A 174 -9.95 27.33 16.78
C GLU A 174 -10.02 27.86 18.22
N LYS A 175 -9.54 27.07 19.19
CA LYS A 175 -9.74 27.38 20.61
C LYS A 175 -8.47 27.88 21.30
N GLY A 176 -7.31 27.65 20.72
CA GLY A 176 -6.03 27.89 21.37
C GLY A 176 -5.77 26.94 22.54
N GLY A 177 -4.90 27.36 23.44
CA GLY A 177 -4.58 26.63 24.67
C GLY A 177 -3.20 25.97 24.64
N GLU A 178 -2.87 25.28 25.73
CA GLU A 178 -1.63 24.51 25.82
C GLU A 178 -1.77 23.21 25.04
N TYR A 179 -1.02 23.08 23.96
CA TYR A 179 -1.13 21.96 23.00
C TYR A 179 0.14 21.09 22.95
N LYS A 180 1.27 21.58 23.48
CA LYS A 180 2.58 20.92 23.31
C LYS A 180 2.61 19.52 23.90
N SER A 181 2.11 19.35 25.12
CA SER A 181 2.07 18.04 25.78
C SER A 181 1.19 17.03 25.02
N SER A 182 0.04 17.46 24.54
CA SER A 182 -0.87 16.62 23.77
C SER A 182 -0.30 16.30 22.37
N LEU A 183 0.42 17.23 21.75
CA LEU A 183 1.10 17.01 20.48
C LEU A 183 2.22 15.98 20.61
N GLU A 184 2.98 16.01 21.71
CA GLU A 184 4.00 15.01 22.02
C GLU A 184 3.41 13.60 22.24
N ILE A 185 2.26 13.51 22.90
CA ILE A 185 1.54 12.23 23.02
C ILE A 185 1.14 11.69 21.63
N LEU A 186 0.63 12.53 20.75
CA LEU A 186 0.28 12.13 19.38
C LEU A 186 1.51 11.68 18.58
N ARG A 187 2.63 12.37 18.76
CA ARG A 187 3.92 12.00 18.17
C ARG A 187 4.39 10.64 18.65
N CYS A 188 4.40 10.41 19.97
CA CYS A 188 4.76 9.12 20.53
C CYS A 188 3.84 7.98 20.05
N ASP A 189 2.52 8.20 19.95
CA ASP A 189 1.61 7.18 19.39
C ASP A 189 1.90 6.89 17.91
N ALA A 190 2.23 7.93 17.13
CA ALA A 190 2.61 7.77 15.73
C ALA A 190 3.89 6.94 15.60
N ASP A 191 4.95 7.26 16.36
CA ASP A 191 6.22 6.53 16.40
C ASP A 191 6.02 5.07 16.78
N HIS A 192 5.25 4.81 17.83
CA HIS A 192 4.93 3.44 18.26
C HIS A 192 4.15 2.66 17.21
N TRP A 193 3.22 3.31 16.52
CA TRP A 193 2.47 2.69 15.45
C TRP A 193 3.37 2.35 14.26
N VAL A 194 4.21 3.27 13.84
CA VAL A 194 5.16 3.08 12.73
C VAL A 194 6.08 1.91 13.05
N LYS A 195 6.66 1.87 14.26
CA LYS A 195 7.52 0.78 14.71
C LYS A 195 6.80 -0.58 14.66
N ARG A 196 5.56 -0.66 15.17
CA ARG A 196 4.75 -1.90 15.11
C ARG A 196 4.49 -2.36 13.68
N VAL A 197 4.18 -1.43 12.76
CA VAL A 197 3.93 -1.79 11.35
C VAL A 197 5.20 -2.30 10.69
N TYR A 198 6.36 -1.69 10.94
CA TYR A 198 7.63 -2.18 10.41
C TYR A 198 7.99 -3.56 10.98
N GLN A 199 7.83 -3.80 12.26
CA GLN A 199 8.03 -5.10 12.89
C GLN A 199 7.14 -6.17 12.26
N PHE A 200 5.86 -5.88 12.07
CA PHE A 200 4.92 -6.79 11.43
C PHE A 200 5.29 -7.08 9.96
N GLN A 201 5.74 -6.07 9.21
CA GLN A 201 6.21 -6.26 7.83
C GLN A 201 7.46 -7.14 7.77
N GLU A 202 8.38 -6.99 8.73
CA GLU A 202 9.58 -7.81 8.85
C GLU A 202 9.22 -9.27 9.16
N GLU A 203 8.31 -9.49 10.09
CA GLU A 203 7.82 -10.82 10.44
C GLU A 203 7.17 -11.53 9.24
N ILE A 204 6.30 -10.83 8.50
CA ILE A 204 5.72 -11.36 7.25
C ILE A 204 6.82 -11.69 6.24
N ARG A 205 7.85 -10.86 6.12
CA ARG A 205 8.98 -11.12 5.21
C ARG A 205 9.72 -12.38 5.61
N ARG A 206 10.02 -12.56 6.90
CA ARG A 206 10.68 -13.76 7.43
C ARG A 206 9.84 -15.01 7.17
N ILE A 207 8.53 -14.98 7.45
CA ILE A 207 7.62 -16.11 7.18
C ILE A 207 7.66 -16.48 5.69
N LYS A 208 7.57 -15.49 4.79
CA LYS A 208 7.64 -15.75 3.34
C LYS A 208 8.96 -16.37 2.91
N GLN A 209 10.08 -15.92 3.46
CA GLN A 209 11.41 -16.50 3.17
C GLN A 209 11.51 -17.92 3.68
N THR A 210 11.10 -18.21 4.91
CA THR A 210 11.11 -19.56 5.48
C THR A 210 10.22 -20.52 4.69
N THR A 211 9.02 -20.06 4.30
CA THR A 211 8.11 -20.85 3.47
C THR A 211 8.71 -21.13 2.09
N ALA A 212 9.35 -20.14 1.46
CA ALA A 212 10.00 -20.33 0.16
C ALA A 212 11.15 -21.35 0.26
N ILE A 213 11.98 -21.28 1.30
CA ILE A 213 13.06 -22.25 1.56
C ILE A 213 12.48 -23.64 1.78
N GLY A 214 11.41 -23.77 2.58
CA GLY A 214 10.73 -25.05 2.83
C GLY A 214 10.20 -25.68 1.54
N VAL A 215 9.60 -24.89 0.65
CA VAL A 215 9.12 -25.37 -0.65
C VAL A 215 10.28 -25.87 -1.52
N VAL A 216 11.40 -25.13 -1.57
CA VAL A 216 12.58 -25.53 -2.34
C VAL A 216 13.19 -26.83 -1.79
N LEU A 217 13.33 -26.94 -0.47
CA LEU A 217 13.84 -28.15 0.18
C LEU A 217 12.93 -29.38 -0.06
N SER A 218 11.60 -29.20 0.04
CA SER A 218 10.65 -30.27 -0.26
C SER A 218 10.75 -30.73 -1.70
N PHE A 219 10.97 -29.80 -2.63
CA PHE A 219 11.16 -30.12 -4.05
C PHE A 219 12.46 -30.89 -4.28
N LEU A 220 13.57 -30.49 -3.61
CA LEU A 220 14.85 -31.19 -3.69
C LEU A 220 14.75 -32.62 -3.11
N MET A 221 14.09 -32.77 -1.96
CA MET A 221 13.90 -34.11 -1.37
C MET A 221 13.09 -35.03 -2.27
N ALA A 222 12.01 -34.50 -2.87
CA ALA A 222 11.19 -35.29 -3.82
C ALA A 222 11.93 -35.62 -5.10
N SER A 223 13.03 -34.92 -5.46
CA SER A 223 13.82 -35.22 -6.64
C SER A 223 14.91 -36.29 -6.42
N VAL A 224 15.23 -36.56 -5.15
CA VAL A 224 16.24 -37.58 -4.77
C VAL A 224 15.59 -38.95 -4.48
N SER A 225 14.31 -38.99 -4.20
CA SER A 225 13.50 -40.19 -3.97
C SER A 225 13.02 -40.80 -5.30
#